data_79a633c0b2a5a3b907cf6aa8d76b5a97
#
_entry.id   79a633c0b2a5a3b907cf6aa8d76b5a97
#
_cell.length_a   1.000
_cell.length_b   1.000
_cell.length_c   1.000
_cell.angle_alpha   90.00
_cell.angle_beta   90.00
_cell.angle_gamma   90.00
#
_symmetry.space_group_name_H-M   'P 1'
#
loop_
_entity.id
_entity.type
_entity.pdbx_description
1 polymer ?
#
loop_
_entity_poly.entity_id
_entity_poly.type
_entity_poly.pdbx_seq_one_letter_code
_entity_poly.pdbx_strand_id
1 'polypeptide(L)'
;MQEMIQVVAEGDVEWRSAIDLQQPIDLTELYKKAENLFSEPVYLEALSRLADEIALQQPSESIVVPEVSLQSQISVQDSSIYGIEKRQDQLKLRLRGVVLTFEAPMSNAVDAIIGNGIKKVGDIPALDNEQKLALCRQLIGAGAIMVDGNHV
;
A
#
# COMPACT_ATOMS: atom_id res chain seq x y z
N MET A 1 -16.70 8.85 -4.91
CA MET A 1 -18.10 8.39 -4.65
C MET A 1 -18.42 7.08 -5.34
N GLN A 2 -18.02 6.88 -6.59
CA GLN A 2 -18.24 5.62 -7.34
C GLN A 2 -17.52 4.43 -6.69
N GLU A 3 -16.27 4.58 -6.26
CA GLU A 3 -15.50 3.56 -5.53
C GLU A 3 -16.14 3.13 -4.21
N MET A 4 -16.66 4.08 -3.44
CA MET A 4 -17.38 3.77 -2.20
C MET A 4 -18.63 2.91 -2.45
N ILE A 5 -19.38 3.24 -3.51
CA ILE A 5 -20.56 2.47 -3.93
C ILE A 5 -20.15 1.07 -4.36
N GLN A 6 -19.02 0.91 -5.04
CA GLN A 6 -18.51 -0.38 -5.49
C GLN A 6 -18.10 -1.27 -4.31
N VAL A 7 -17.34 -0.76 -3.35
CA VAL A 7 -16.95 -1.50 -2.13
C VAL A 7 -18.19 -1.98 -1.37
N VAL A 8 -19.19 -1.12 -1.24
CA VAL A 8 -20.46 -1.45 -0.59
C VAL A 8 -21.23 -2.50 -1.38
N ALA A 9 -21.34 -2.33 -2.71
CA ALA A 9 -22.07 -3.25 -3.58
C ALA A 9 -21.43 -4.65 -3.66
N GLU A 10 -20.10 -4.76 -3.50
CA GLU A 10 -19.39 -6.04 -3.44
C GLU A 10 -19.58 -6.76 -2.10
N GLY A 11 -19.71 -5.99 -0.99
CA GLY A 11 -19.81 -6.53 0.37
C GLY A 11 -21.21 -6.91 0.83
N ASP A 12 -22.25 -6.32 0.23
CA ASP A 12 -23.61 -6.46 0.73
C ASP A 12 -24.61 -6.87 -0.37
N VAL A 13 -25.09 -8.11 -0.29
CA VAL A 13 -26.10 -8.68 -1.21
C VAL A 13 -27.44 -7.97 -1.05
N GLU A 14 -27.79 -7.50 0.16
CA GLU A 14 -29.04 -6.77 0.44
C GLU A 14 -29.05 -5.39 -0.24
N TRP A 15 -27.88 -4.73 -0.31
CA TRP A 15 -27.76 -3.46 -1.02
C TRP A 15 -28.01 -3.60 -2.51
N ARG A 16 -27.56 -4.70 -3.13
CA ARG A 16 -27.85 -5.00 -4.54
C ARG A 16 -29.32 -5.28 -4.80
N SER A 17 -30.03 -5.90 -3.85
CA SER A 17 -31.45 -6.16 -3.96
C SER A 17 -32.31 -4.93 -3.66
N ALA A 18 -31.82 -3.97 -2.86
CA ALA A 18 -32.53 -2.74 -2.52
C ALA A 18 -32.63 -1.72 -3.68
N ILE A 19 -31.84 -1.94 -4.76
CA ILE A 19 -31.90 -1.12 -5.99
C ILE A 19 -32.86 -1.73 -7.04
N ASP A 20 -33.66 -2.71 -6.68
CA ASP A 20 -34.74 -3.19 -7.55
C ASP A 20 -35.84 -2.12 -7.59
N LEU A 21 -35.80 -1.30 -8.65
CA LEU A 21 -36.67 -0.13 -8.92
C LEU A 21 -38.17 -0.51 -9.08
N GLN A 22 -38.53 -1.77 -8.91
CA GLN A 22 -39.91 -2.25 -9.02
C GLN A 22 -40.67 -2.22 -7.71
N GLN A 23 -40.03 -1.93 -6.57
CA GLN A 23 -40.68 -1.80 -5.27
C GLN A 23 -40.59 -0.36 -4.74
N PRO A 24 -41.62 0.11 -3.99
CA PRO A 24 -41.54 1.40 -3.33
C PRO A 24 -40.42 1.40 -2.31
N ILE A 25 -39.44 2.28 -2.53
CA ILE A 25 -38.25 2.40 -1.68
C ILE A 25 -38.61 3.19 -0.43
N ASP A 26 -38.49 2.58 0.75
CA ASP A 26 -38.52 3.33 2.00
C ASP A 26 -37.19 4.11 2.15
N LEU A 27 -37.27 5.39 1.84
CA LEU A 27 -36.13 6.31 1.91
C LEU A 27 -35.50 6.37 3.31
N THR A 28 -36.30 6.19 4.36
CA THR A 28 -35.81 6.23 5.75
C THR A 28 -34.95 5.01 6.06
N GLU A 29 -35.35 3.85 5.57
CA GLU A 29 -34.58 2.62 5.72
C GLU A 29 -33.32 2.67 4.86
N LEU A 30 -33.42 3.21 3.63
CA LEU A 30 -32.29 3.41 2.74
C LEU A 30 -31.26 4.36 3.36
N TYR A 31 -31.69 5.47 3.97
CA TYR A 31 -30.81 6.39 4.68
C TYR A 31 -30.11 5.75 5.87
N LYS A 32 -30.81 4.96 6.69
CA LYS A 32 -30.19 4.22 7.80
C LYS A 32 -29.17 3.19 7.32
N LYS A 33 -29.48 2.46 6.26
CA LYS A 33 -28.53 1.54 5.63
C LYS A 33 -27.32 2.30 5.05
N ALA A 34 -27.55 3.40 4.36
CA ALA A 34 -26.47 4.25 3.83
C ALA A 34 -25.58 4.82 4.95
N GLU A 35 -26.16 5.28 6.06
CA GLU A 35 -25.41 5.81 7.21
C GLU A 35 -24.51 4.73 7.83
N ASN A 36 -24.96 3.48 7.91
CA ASN A 36 -24.13 2.36 8.37
C ASN A 36 -23.07 1.95 7.34
N LEU A 37 -23.34 2.09 6.04
CA LEU A 37 -22.46 1.74 4.94
C LEU A 37 -21.38 2.80 4.73
N PHE A 38 -21.67 4.07 5.00
CA PHE A 38 -20.70 5.16 5.03
C PHE A 38 -19.96 5.23 6.38
N SER A 39 -19.86 4.12 7.10
CA SER A 39 -18.98 4.01 8.26
C SER A 39 -17.55 4.34 7.90
N GLU A 40 -16.79 4.88 8.84
CA GLU A 40 -15.39 5.23 8.65
C GLU A 40 -14.54 4.10 8.02
N PRO A 41 -14.69 2.80 8.43
CA PRO A 41 -13.96 1.70 7.81
C PRO A 41 -14.23 1.53 6.30
N VAL A 42 -15.47 1.67 5.86
CA VAL A 42 -15.84 1.53 4.42
C VAL A 42 -15.25 2.68 3.61
N TYR A 43 -15.30 3.89 4.14
CA TYR A 43 -14.71 5.05 3.51
C TYR A 43 -13.19 4.92 3.37
N LEU A 44 -12.50 4.49 4.42
CA LEU A 44 -11.06 4.26 4.41
C LEU A 44 -10.65 3.15 3.43
N GLU A 45 -11.44 2.09 3.32
CA GLU A 45 -11.21 1.03 2.35
C GLU A 45 -11.35 1.53 0.91
N ALA A 46 -12.40 2.32 0.62
CA ALA A 46 -12.59 2.91 -0.70
C ALA A 46 -11.44 3.87 -1.08
N LEU A 47 -10.99 4.68 -0.14
CA LEU A 47 -9.82 5.57 -0.34
C LEU A 47 -8.54 4.77 -0.57
N SER A 48 -8.34 3.67 0.16
CA SER A 48 -7.19 2.79 0.00
C SER A 48 -7.16 2.18 -1.41
N ARG A 49 -8.30 1.66 -1.90
CA ARG A 49 -8.41 1.11 -3.27
C ARG A 49 -8.16 2.15 -4.34
N LEU A 50 -8.72 3.35 -4.18
CA LEU A 50 -8.48 4.46 -5.12
C LEU A 50 -7.00 4.84 -5.16
N ALA A 51 -6.34 4.89 -4.01
CA ALA A 51 -4.92 5.19 -3.94
C ALA A 51 -4.06 4.07 -4.59
N ASP A 52 -4.47 2.80 -4.46
CA ASP A 52 -3.83 1.67 -5.14
C ASP A 52 -3.96 1.81 -6.67
N GLU A 53 -5.15 2.14 -7.18
CA GLU A 53 -5.38 2.37 -8.62
C GLU A 53 -4.52 3.50 -9.17
N ILE A 54 -4.46 4.63 -8.47
CA ILE A 54 -3.63 5.76 -8.88
C ILE A 54 -2.16 5.36 -8.97
N ALA A 55 -1.64 4.62 -7.99
CA ALA A 55 -0.27 4.16 -7.99
C ALA A 55 0.02 3.19 -9.16
N LEU A 56 -0.89 2.24 -9.41
CA LEU A 56 -0.75 1.24 -10.47
C LEU A 56 -0.88 1.81 -11.89
N GLN A 57 -1.59 2.92 -12.07
CA GLN A 57 -1.69 3.61 -13.36
C GLN A 57 -0.42 4.39 -13.74
N GLN A 58 0.49 4.61 -12.77
CA GLN A 58 1.76 5.27 -13.08
C GLN A 58 2.69 4.33 -13.86
N PRO A 59 3.43 4.85 -14.86
CA PRO A 59 4.38 4.02 -15.59
C PRO A 59 5.49 3.52 -14.66
N SER A 60 5.68 2.21 -14.61
CA SER A 60 6.80 1.60 -13.89
C SER A 60 8.06 1.64 -14.74
N GLU A 61 9.19 1.94 -14.12
CA GLU A 61 10.49 1.85 -14.77
C GLU A 61 11.11 0.47 -14.47
N SER A 62 11.76 -0.12 -15.47
CA SER A 62 12.54 -1.34 -15.25
C SER A 62 13.84 -0.98 -14.55
N ILE A 63 13.96 -1.36 -13.28
CA ILE A 63 15.12 -1.06 -12.47
C ILE A 63 16.03 -2.28 -12.43
N VAL A 64 17.29 -2.08 -12.82
CA VAL A 64 18.33 -3.09 -12.65
C VAL A 64 18.76 -3.08 -11.19
N VAL A 65 18.53 -4.19 -10.49
CA VAL A 65 18.90 -4.33 -9.07
C VAL A 65 20.42 -4.59 -9.01
N PRO A 66 21.20 -3.69 -8.39
CA PRO A 66 22.65 -3.90 -8.23
C PRO A 66 22.92 -5.01 -7.20
N GLU A 67 24.18 -5.41 -7.10
CA GLU A 67 24.62 -6.29 -6.02
C GLU A 67 24.45 -5.59 -4.67
N VAL A 68 23.76 -6.24 -3.74
CA VAL A 68 23.47 -5.72 -2.40
C VAL A 68 24.16 -6.58 -1.36
N SER A 69 24.89 -5.93 -0.47
CA SER A 69 25.55 -6.54 0.71
C SER A 69 25.09 -5.88 2.00
N LEU A 70 25.41 -6.49 3.13
CA LEU A 70 25.10 -5.90 4.46
C LEU A 70 25.83 -4.57 4.71
N GLN A 71 26.90 -4.29 3.96
CA GLN A 71 27.67 -3.05 4.04
C GLN A 71 27.16 -1.97 3.10
N SER A 72 26.24 -2.32 2.17
CA SER A 72 25.69 -1.36 1.21
C SER A 72 24.98 -0.23 1.94
N GLN A 73 25.26 1.00 1.49
CA GLN A 73 24.50 2.18 1.90
C GLN A 73 23.28 2.31 1.01
N ILE A 74 22.15 2.70 1.61
CA ILE A 74 20.86 2.85 0.93
C ILE A 74 20.26 4.21 1.20
N SER A 75 19.54 4.75 0.22
CA SER A 75 18.76 5.98 0.35
C SER A 75 17.34 5.78 -0.17
N VAL A 76 16.38 6.45 0.45
CA VAL A 76 14.97 6.39 0.08
C VAL A 76 14.73 7.27 -1.14
N GLN A 77 13.91 6.79 -2.07
CA GLN A 77 13.49 7.52 -3.27
C GLN A 77 12.10 8.13 -3.05
N ASP A 78 12.02 9.23 -2.31
CA ASP A 78 10.76 9.89 -1.94
C ASP A 78 9.88 10.23 -3.14
N SER A 79 10.49 10.58 -4.28
CA SER A 79 9.76 10.89 -5.52
C SER A 79 9.03 9.70 -6.15
N SER A 80 9.39 8.48 -5.75
CA SER A 80 8.75 7.24 -6.21
C SER A 80 7.65 6.77 -5.28
N ILE A 81 7.55 7.32 -4.07
CA ILE A 81 6.58 6.91 -3.05
C ILE A 81 5.32 7.77 -3.18
N TYR A 82 4.21 7.14 -3.58
CA TYR A 82 2.90 7.78 -3.69
C TYR A 82 2.10 7.72 -2.39
N GLY A 83 2.38 6.76 -1.52
CA GLY A 83 1.73 6.66 -0.23
C GLY A 83 2.18 5.48 0.60
N ILE A 84 2.04 5.64 1.90
CA ILE A 84 2.30 4.63 2.92
C ILE A 84 1.06 4.52 3.78
N GLU A 85 0.55 3.30 3.92
CA GLU A 85 -0.60 3.00 4.75
C GLU A 85 -0.20 1.96 5.78
N LYS A 86 -0.46 2.26 7.05
CA LYS A 86 -0.18 1.35 8.18
C LYS A 86 -1.51 0.92 8.79
N ARG A 87 -1.71 -0.39 8.89
CA ARG A 87 -2.86 -0.99 9.57
C ARG A 87 -2.36 -2.12 10.48
N GLN A 88 -2.43 -1.93 11.79
CA GLN A 88 -1.97 -2.90 12.78
C GLN A 88 -0.52 -3.36 12.46
N ASP A 89 -0.34 -4.64 12.12
CA ASP A 89 0.96 -5.23 11.81
C ASP A 89 1.30 -5.22 10.31
N GLN A 90 0.47 -4.58 9.49
CA GLN A 90 0.61 -4.53 8.04
C GLN A 90 1.02 -3.13 7.57
N LEU A 91 1.94 -3.06 6.62
CA LEU A 91 2.35 -1.84 5.94
C LEU A 91 2.15 -2.02 4.44
N LYS A 92 1.39 -1.11 3.84
CA LYS A 92 1.21 -1.03 2.39
C LYS A 92 1.99 0.16 1.85
N LEU A 93 2.87 -0.12 0.89
CA LEU A 93 3.71 0.87 0.22
C LEU A 93 3.27 1.01 -1.23
N ARG A 94 2.81 2.20 -1.61
CA ARG A 94 2.39 2.54 -2.98
C ARG A 94 3.52 3.25 -3.68
N LEU A 95 3.97 2.65 -4.76
CA LEU A 95 5.06 3.15 -5.59
C LEU A 95 4.57 3.35 -7.02
N ARG A 96 5.42 3.90 -7.87
CA ARG A 96 5.13 4.08 -9.29
C ARG A 96 4.93 2.74 -9.99
N GLY A 97 3.70 2.43 -10.33
CA GLY A 97 3.30 1.21 -11.04
C GLY A 97 3.29 -0.06 -10.20
N VAL A 98 3.49 0.01 -8.88
CA VAL A 98 3.46 -1.15 -8.00
C VAL A 98 2.92 -0.82 -6.61
N VAL A 99 2.21 -1.77 -6.01
CA VAL A 99 1.78 -1.72 -4.61
C VAL A 99 2.36 -2.94 -3.89
N LEU A 100 3.13 -2.70 -2.85
CA LEU A 100 3.72 -3.73 -2.01
C LEU A 100 3.03 -3.75 -0.66
N THR A 101 2.75 -4.96 -0.15
CA THR A 101 2.18 -5.15 1.18
C THR A 101 3.10 -6.02 2.00
N PHE A 102 3.43 -5.57 3.19
CA PHE A 102 4.32 -6.25 4.12
C PHE A 102 3.59 -6.53 5.44
N GLU A 103 3.80 -7.72 5.97
CA GLU A 103 3.37 -8.11 7.31
C GLU A 103 4.56 -8.13 8.26
N ALA A 104 4.32 -8.17 9.58
CA ALA A 104 5.39 -8.29 10.56
C ALA A 104 6.18 -9.61 10.37
N PRO A 105 7.51 -9.60 10.51
CA PRO A 105 8.38 -8.49 10.95
C PRO A 105 8.84 -7.56 9.80
N MET A 106 8.53 -7.87 8.54
CA MET A 106 8.95 -7.10 7.35
C MET A 106 8.40 -5.67 7.37
N SER A 107 7.13 -5.48 7.80
CA SER A 107 6.50 -4.15 7.90
C SER A 107 7.29 -3.22 8.82
N ASN A 108 7.79 -3.73 9.95
CA ASN A 108 8.61 -2.97 10.88
C ASN A 108 9.96 -2.58 10.27
N ALA A 109 10.57 -3.48 9.49
CA ALA A 109 11.82 -3.21 8.80
C ALA A 109 11.66 -2.14 7.71
N VAL A 110 10.58 -2.23 6.91
CA VAL A 110 10.24 -1.21 5.90
C VAL A 110 9.98 0.14 6.54
N ASP A 111 9.25 0.18 7.65
CA ASP A 111 9.00 1.40 8.40
C ASP A 111 10.29 2.02 8.95
N ALA A 112 11.21 1.20 9.43
CA ALA A 112 12.52 1.67 9.89
C ALA A 112 13.38 2.24 8.74
N ILE A 113 13.32 1.66 7.55
CA ILE A 113 14.04 2.18 6.37
C ILE A 113 13.46 3.52 5.93
N ILE A 114 12.14 3.56 5.71
CA ILE A 114 11.48 4.72 5.09
C ILE A 114 11.23 5.82 6.11
N GLY A 115 10.74 5.48 7.32
CA GLY A 115 10.36 6.44 8.34
C GLY A 115 11.52 6.95 9.19
N ASN A 116 12.46 6.05 9.57
CA ASN A 116 13.58 6.39 10.46
C ASN A 116 14.88 6.65 9.71
N GLY A 117 14.90 6.51 8.38
CA GLY A 117 16.04 6.87 7.54
C GLY A 117 17.26 5.97 7.78
N ILE A 118 17.07 4.66 7.94
CA ILE A 118 18.19 3.71 8.00
C ILE A 118 18.96 3.75 6.68
N LYS A 119 20.25 3.98 6.78
CA LYS A 119 21.14 4.19 5.63
C LYS A 119 22.01 2.98 5.29
N LYS A 120 22.02 1.94 6.10
CA LYS A 120 22.85 0.76 5.90
C LYS A 120 22.04 -0.51 6.02
N VAL A 121 22.20 -1.43 5.08
CA VAL A 121 21.44 -2.69 5.04
C VAL A 121 21.65 -3.52 6.32
N GLY A 122 22.85 -3.58 6.84
CA GLY A 122 23.16 -4.31 8.08
C GLY A 122 22.42 -3.81 9.32
N ASP A 123 22.02 -2.53 9.34
CA ASP A 123 21.39 -1.87 10.49
C ASP A 123 19.84 -2.04 10.51
N ILE A 124 19.28 -2.69 9.50
CA ILE A 124 17.83 -2.97 9.44
C ILE A 124 17.44 -3.88 10.62
N PRO A 125 16.47 -3.47 11.46
CA PRO A 125 16.08 -4.24 12.63
C PRO A 125 15.18 -5.44 12.27
N ALA A 126 15.00 -6.34 13.25
CA ALA A 126 14.00 -7.40 13.28
C ALA A 126 14.11 -8.49 12.20
N LEU A 127 15.13 -8.47 11.34
CA LEU A 127 15.35 -9.43 10.27
C LEU A 127 16.71 -10.08 10.37
N ASP A 128 16.83 -11.31 9.93
CA ASP A 128 18.14 -11.94 9.69
C ASP A 128 18.83 -11.38 8.44
N ASN A 129 20.09 -11.77 8.23
CA ASN A 129 20.90 -11.20 7.14
C ASN A 129 20.34 -11.52 5.75
N GLU A 130 19.81 -12.71 5.54
CA GLU A 130 19.22 -13.14 4.28
C GLU A 130 17.94 -12.37 3.98
N GLN A 131 17.08 -12.22 4.98
CA GLN A 131 15.84 -11.45 4.90
C GLN A 131 16.11 -9.95 4.62
N LYS A 132 17.14 -9.36 5.24
CA LYS A 132 17.56 -7.97 4.97
C LYS A 132 17.94 -7.78 3.51
N LEU A 133 18.75 -8.69 2.97
CA LEU A 133 19.18 -8.63 1.57
C LEU A 133 18.00 -8.84 0.60
N ALA A 134 17.10 -9.78 0.89
CA ALA A 134 15.92 -10.05 0.10
C ALA A 134 14.97 -8.83 0.07
N LEU A 135 14.69 -8.24 1.25
CA LEU A 135 13.86 -7.04 1.37
C LEU A 135 14.46 -5.86 0.59
N CYS A 136 15.76 -5.60 0.74
CA CYS A 136 16.41 -4.52 0.03
C CYS A 136 16.35 -4.71 -1.50
N ARG A 137 16.58 -5.92 -2.01
CA ARG A 137 16.43 -6.20 -3.44
C ARG A 137 15.03 -5.95 -3.94
N GLN A 138 14.02 -6.34 -3.17
CA GLN A 138 12.60 -6.09 -3.48
C GLN A 138 12.29 -4.59 -3.52
N LEU A 139 12.72 -3.84 -2.53
CA LEU A 139 12.49 -2.39 -2.45
C LEU A 139 13.26 -1.62 -3.55
N ILE A 140 14.47 -2.05 -3.91
CA ILE A 140 15.25 -1.47 -5.03
C ILE A 140 14.55 -1.77 -6.35
N GLY A 141 14.16 -3.03 -6.59
CA GLY A 141 13.45 -3.42 -7.81
C GLY A 141 12.12 -2.71 -8.01
N ALA A 142 11.46 -2.30 -6.91
CA ALA A 142 10.26 -1.49 -6.91
C ALA A 142 10.51 0.03 -6.96
N GLY A 143 11.75 0.48 -6.86
CA GLY A 143 12.13 1.90 -6.91
C GLY A 143 11.92 2.67 -5.61
N ALA A 144 11.70 1.99 -4.47
CA ALA A 144 11.50 2.64 -3.18
C ALA A 144 12.82 3.15 -2.58
N ILE A 145 13.90 2.42 -2.80
CA ILE A 145 15.25 2.75 -2.33
C ILE A 145 16.27 2.53 -3.43
N MET A 146 17.43 3.15 -3.28
CA MET A 146 18.60 2.91 -4.14
C MET A 146 19.84 2.62 -3.29
N VAL A 147 20.85 1.97 -3.89
CA VAL A 147 22.17 1.80 -3.28
C VAL A 147 23.01 3.04 -3.57
N ASP A 148 23.52 3.67 -2.52
CA ASP A 148 24.40 4.82 -2.66
C ASP A 148 25.77 4.38 -3.23
N GLY A 149 26.26 5.13 -4.22
CA GLY A 149 27.57 4.86 -4.84
C GLY A 149 27.51 4.19 -6.21
N ASN A 150 26.35 3.77 -6.72
CA ASN A 150 26.16 3.35 -8.11
C ASN A 150 25.63 4.51 -8.97
N HIS A 151 26.38 5.62 -8.98
CA HIS A 151 26.25 6.58 -10.08
C HIS A 151 27.05 6.00 -11.28
N VAL A 152 26.36 5.29 -12.14
CA VAL A 152 26.83 5.01 -13.49
C VAL A 152 26.25 6.06 -14.41
#